data_ad33b0e5b714126fb7700723381c5241
#
_entry.id   ad33b0e5b714126fb7700723381c5241
#
_cell.length_a   1.000
_cell.length_b   1.000
_cell.length_c   1.000
_cell.angle_alpha   90.00
_cell.angle_beta   90.00
_cell.angle_gamma   90.00
#
_symmetry.space_group_name_H-M   'P 1'
#
loop_
_entity.id
_entity.type
_entity.pdbx_description
1 polymer ?
#
loop_
_entity_poly.entity_id
_entity_poly.type
_entity_poly.pdbx_seq_one_letter_code
_entity_poly.pdbx_strand_id
1 'polypeptide(L)'
;MARTSFTVTELNAHIKQLLDADALLGNVCVTGELSNYKVYPSGHHYFTLKYAESSLRCVMFRSSAQSLRFRPASGMSVAAIGRIAVYPRDGAYQLYCTCLLYTSDAAD
;
A
#
# COMPACT_ATOMS: atom_id res chain seq x y z
N MET A 1 -4.81 8.67 35.76
CA MET A 1 -3.84 8.07 34.86
C MET A 1 -3.14 9.11 34.03
N ALA A 2 -1.86 9.08 33.98
CA ALA A 2 -1.09 10.06 33.24
C ALA A 2 -1.21 9.80 31.74
N ARG A 3 -1.20 10.87 31.00
CA ARG A 3 -1.28 10.87 29.56
C ARG A 3 0.08 11.27 29.01
N THR A 4 0.55 10.54 28.01
CA THR A 4 1.81 10.87 27.36
C THR A 4 1.57 11.97 26.32
N SER A 5 2.44 12.95 26.30
CA SER A 5 2.38 14.03 25.32
C SER A 5 3.38 13.78 24.20
N PHE A 6 2.94 14.00 22.97
CA PHE A 6 3.78 13.87 21.78
C PHE A 6 3.68 15.13 20.95
N THR A 7 4.73 15.46 20.24
CA THR A 7 4.58 16.31 19.05
C THR A 7 3.99 15.43 17.94
N VAL A 8 3.52 16.05 16.87
CA VAL A 8 2.99 15.29 15.72
C VAL A 8 4.06 14.35 15.19
N THR A 9 5.29 14.83 15.05
CA THR A 9 6.40 14.03 14.56
C THR A 9 6.65 12.83 15.47
N GLU A 10 6.65 13.05 16.77
CA GLU A 10 6.87 11.96 17.72
C GLU A 10 5.77 10.91 17.66
N LEU A 11 4.53 11.36 17.54
CA LEU A 11 3.41 10.43 17.46
C LEU A 11 3.48 9.58 16.19
N ASN A 12 3.74 10.23 15.05
CA ASN A 12 3.85 9.50 13.79
C ASN A 12 5.01 8.49 13.83
N ALA A 13 6.13 8.88 14.45
CA ALA A 13 7.26 7.97 14.58
C ALA A 13 6.92 6.78 15.47
N HIS A 14 6.18 7.01 16.53
CA HIS A 14 5.78 5.93 17.43
C HIS A 14 4.86 4.93 16.72
N ILE A 15 3.88 5.45 15.97
CA ILE A 15 2.96 4.59 15.21
C ILE A 15 3.75 3.81 14.16
N LYS A 16 4.70 4.47 13.49
CA LYS A 16 5.52 3.79 12.51
C LYS A 16 6.27 2.61 13.13
N GLN A 17 6.84 2.82 14.32
CA GLN A 17 7.55 1.74 15.00
C GLN A 17 6.64 0.56 15.32
N LEU A 18 5.41 0.84 15.75
CA LEU A 18 4.46 -0.23 16.06
C LEU A 18 4.14 -1.06 14.83
N LEU A 19 3.89 -0.40 13.70
CA LEU A 19 3.58 -1.11 12.47
C LEU A 19 4.79 -1.87 11.94
N ASP A 20 5.98 -1.27 12.03
CA ASP A 20 7.21 -1.91 11.55
C ASP A 20 7.54 -3.16 12.38
N ALA A 21 7.14 -3.18 13.64
CA ALA A 21 7.41 -4.31 14.52
C ALA A 21 6.41 -5.46 14.37
N ASP A 22 5.31 -5.23 13.67
CA ASP A 22 4.27 -6.24 13.51
C ASP A 22 4.65 -7.19 12.38
N ALA A 23 4.83 -8.47 12.72
CA ALA A 23 5.29 -9.45 11.75
C ALA A 23 4.29 -9.69 10.62
N LEU A 24 2.99 -9.58 10.92
CA LEU A 24 1.97 -9.79 9.89
C LEU A 24 2.01 -8.70 8.83
N LEU A 25 2.23 -7.46 9.25
CA LEU A 25 2.21 -6.33 8.34
C LEU A 25 3.46 -6.23 7.47
N GLY A 26 4.49 -6.97 7.83
CA GLY A 26 5.73 -6.97 7.06
C GLY A 26 5.66 -7.73 5.76
N ASN A 27 4.64 -8.58 5.60
CA ASN A 27 4.47 -9.35 4.37
C ASN A 27 3.00 -9.73 4.24
N VAL A 28 2.26 -8.93 3.50
CA VAL A 28 0.83 -9.11 3.34
C VAL A 28 0.47 -9.29 1.88
N CYS A 29 -0.67 -9.93 1.66
CA CYS A 29 -1.28 -10.00 0.34
C CYS A 29 -2.67 -9.37 0.47
N VAL A 30 -2.87 -8.26 -0.21
CA VAL A 30 -4.11 -7.50 -0.09
C VAL A 30 -4.85 -7.58 -1.41
N THR A 31 -6.11 -7.97 -1.36
CA THR A 31 -6.94 -8.07 -2.56
C THR A 31 -7.88 -6.88 -2.65
N GLY A 32 -8.13 -6.44 -3.85
CA GLY A 32 -9.01 -5.32 -4.08
C GLY A 32 -9.04 -4.93 -5.54
N GLU A 33 -9.75 -3.86 -5.81
CA GLU A 33 -9.88 -3.33 -7.15
C GLU A 33 -8.98 -2.10 -7.30
N LEU A 34 -8.25 -2.05 -8.41
CA LEU A 34 -7.37 -0.91 -8.70
C LEU A 34 -8.18 0.35 -8.99
N SER A 35 -7.71 1.47 -8.47
CA SER A 35 -8.30 2.77 -8.68
C SER A 35 -7.18 3.81 -8.75
N ASN A 36 -7.38 4.85 -9.54
CA ASN A 36 -6.42 5.96 -9.65
C ASN A 36 -4.99 5.50 -9.92
N TYR A 37 -4.83 4.58 -10.85
CA TYR A 37 -3.51 4.06 -11.17
C TYR A 37 -2.73 5.10 -11.97
N LYS A 38 -1.56 5.47 -11.47
CA LYS A 38 -0.73 6.50 -12.12
C LYS A 38 0.72 6.06 -12.12
N VAL A 39 1.39 6.30 -13.25
CA VAL A 39 2.81 6.06 -13.40
C VAL A 39 3.48 7.43 -13.51
N TYR A 40 4.38 7.71 -12.60
CA TYR A 40 5.06 9.00 -12.56
C TYR A 40 6.32 8.96 -13.43
N PRO A 41 6.85 10.13 -13.82
CA PRO A 41 8.07 10.14 -14.64
C PRO A 41 9.25 9.43 -13.98
N SER A 42 9.27 9.33 -12.66
CA SER A 42 10.30 8.58 -11.94
C SER A 42 10.23 7.09 -12.20
N GLY A 43 9.12 6.60 -12.75
CA GLY A 43 8.88 5.18 -12.92
C GLY A 43 8.16 4.52 -11.77
N HIS A 44 7.87 5.28 -10.72
CA HIS A 44 7.11 4.74 -9.58
C HIS A 44 5.63 4.75 -9.93
N HIS A 45 4.93 3.70 -9.50
CA HIS A 45 3.49 3.55 -9.73
C HIS A 45 2.77 3.82 -8.42
N TYR A 46 1.72 4.63 -8.49
CA TYR A 46 0.88 4.96 -7.34
C TYR A 46 -0.55 4.58 -7.67
N PHE A 47 -1.22 3.95 -6.75
CA PHE A 47 -2.60 3.53 -6.97
C PHE A 47 -3.31 3.36 -5.64
N THR A 48 -4.61 3.17 -5.70
CA THR A 48 -5.44 2.88 -4.55
C THR A 48 -6.08 1.51 -4.77
N LEU A 49 -6.11 0.69 -3.73
CA LEU A 49 -6.89 -0.53 -3.73
C LEU A 49 -8.19 -0.24 -3.00
N LYS A 50 -9.29 -0.72 -3.55
CA LYS A 50 -10.61 -0.55 -2.97
C LYS A 50 -11.29 -1.88 -2.79
N TYR A 51 -12.01 -2.01 -1.70
CA TYR A 51 -12.88 -3.15 -1.47
C TYR A 51 -14.05 -2.68 -0.62
N ALA A 52 -15.26 -2.87 -1.13
CA ALA A 52 -16.47 -2.38 -0.46
C ALA A 52 -16.31 -0.88 -0.20
N GLU A 53 -16.36 -0.44 1.04
CA GLU A 53 -16.29 0.98 1.38
C GLU A 53 -14.91 1.39 1.87
N SER A 54 -13.93 0.50 1.74
CA SER A 54 -12.59 0.75 2.25
C SER A 54 -11.60 0.99 1.12
N SER A 55 -10.57 1.76 1.41
CA SER A 55 -9.52 2.02 0.42
C SER A 55 -8.16 2.02 1.11
N LEU A 56 -7.14 1.69 0.33
CA LEU A 56 -5.77 1.63 0.81
C LEU A 56 -4.84 2.21 -0.26
N ARG A 57 -4.05 3.19 0.12
CA ARG A 57 -3.04 3.75 -0.79
C ARG A 57 -1.88 2.79 -0.95
N CYS A 58 -1.38 2.70 -2.17
CA CYS A 58 -0.29 1.79 -2.51
C CYS A 58 0.74 2.51 -3.35
N VAL A 59 1.98 2.11 -3.19
CA VAL A 59 3.07 2.56 -4.05
C VAL A 59 3.89 1.35 -4.47
N MET A 60 4.26 1.31 -5.73
CA MET A 60 5.16 0.29 -6.26
C MET A 60 6.34 1.04 -6.86
N PHE A 61 7.51 0.88 -6.25
CA PHE A 61 8.70 1.56 -6.75
C PHE A 61 9.12 0.96 -8.09
N ARG A 62 9.86 1.75 -8.85
CA ARG A 62 10.28 1.39 -10.20
C ARG A 62 10.90 0.01 -10.28
N SER A 63 11.75 -0.34 -9.31
CA SER A 63 12.42 -1.63 -9.32
C SER A 63 11.44 -2.80 -9.26
N SER A 64 10.36 -2.64 -8.51
CA SER A 64 9.33 -3.67 -8.43
C SER A 64 8.41 -3.64 -9.64
N ALA A 65 8.14 -2.44 -10.15
CA ALA A 65 7.24 -2.29 -11.30
C ALA A 65 7.80 -2.94 -12.55
N GLN A 66 9.12 -3.06 -12.65
CA GLN A 66 9.76 -3.73 -13.78
C GLN A 66 9.40 -5.20 -13.89
N SER A 67 8.91 -5.79 -12.80
CA SER A 67 8.55 -7.20 -12.78
C SER A 67 7.09 -7.45 -13.07
N LEU A 68 6.31 -6.42 -13.38
CA LEU A 68 4.91 -6.58 -13.71
C LEU A 68 4.73 -7.45 -14.95
N ARG A 69 3.77 -8.36 -14.89
CA ARG A 69 3.48 -9.27 -15.99
C ARG A 69 2.21 -8.90 -16.74
N PHE A 70 1.59 -7.79 -16.39
CA PHE A 70 0.41 -7.29 -17.07
C PHE A 70 0.43 -5.78 -16.98
N ARG A 71 -0.44 -5.14 -17.73
CA ARG A 71 -0.57 -3.68 -17.69
C ARG A 71 -1.71 -3.32 -16.74
N PRO A 72 -1.39 -2.82 -15.54
CA PRO A 72 -2.45 -2.48 -14.59
C PRO A 72 -3.30 -1.33 -15.10
N ALA A 73 -4.60 -1.41 -14.82
CA ALA A 73 -5.54 -0.36 -15.15
C ALA A 73 -6.60 -0.29 -14.07
N SER A 74 -7.17 0.89 -13.89
CA SER A 74 -8.25 1.07 -12.93
C SER A 74 -9.42 0.15 -13.27
N GLY A 75 -10.02 -0.43 -12.26
CA GLY A 75 -11.12 -1.37 -12.40
C GLY A 75 -10.72 -2.83 -12.37
N MET A 76 -9.43 -3.13 -12.49
CA MET A 76 -8.97 -4.52 -12.42
C MET A 76 -8.96 -5.02 -10.99
N SER A 77 -9.32 -6.29 -10.80
CA SER A 77 -9.20 -6.97 -9.52
C SER A 77 -7.81 -7.57 -9.42
N VAL A 78 -7.13 -7.28 -8.35
CA VAL A 78 -5.73 -7.67 -8.18
C VAL A 78 -5.46 -8.16 -6.77
N ALA A 79 -4.32 -8.84 -6.61
CA ALA A 79 -3.73 -9.15 -5.32
C ALA A 79 -2.39 -8.44 -5.25
N ALA A 80 -2.20 -7.62 -4.24
CA ALA A 80 -0.99 -6.83 -4.07
C ALA A 80 -0.21 -7.36 -2.88
N ILE A 81 1.03 -7.72 -3.11
CA ILE A 81 1.90 -8.28 -2.07
C ILE A 81 2.94 -7.25 -1.70
N GLY A 82 3.14 -7.07 -0.41
CA GLY A 82 4.12 -6.12 0.07
C GLY A 82 4.05 -5.95 1.57
N ARG A 83 4.41 -4.79 2.05
CA ARG A 83 4.40 -4.50 3.47
C ARG A 83 3.64 -3.21 3.74
N ILE A 84 3.08 -3.14 4.93
CA ILE A 84 2.40 -1.94 5.39
C ILE A 84 3.38 -1.14 6.24
N ALA A 85 3.46 0.15 5.96
CA ALA A 85 4.29 1.05 6.76
C ALA A 85 3.67 2.44 6.78
N VAL A 86 4.05 3.23 7.76
CA VAL A 86 3.60 4.61 7.86
C VAL A 86 4.52 5.50 7.05
N TYR A 87 3.93 6.42 6.29
CA TYR A 87 4.67 7.50 5.70
C TYR A 87 4.68 8.61 6.76
N PRO A 88 5.82 8.81 7.46
CA PRO A 88 5.80 9.65 8.66
C PRO A 88 5.41 11.09 8.41
N ARG A 89 5.73 11.58 7.23
CA ARG A 89 5.46 12.97 6.88
C ARG A 89 3.98 13.28 6.91
N ASP A 90 3.16 12.35 6.39
CA ASP A 90 1.72 12.56 6.31
C ASP A 90 0.95 11.87 7.41
N GLY A 91 1.62 11.03 8.20
CA GLY A 91 0.94 10.27 9.24
C GLY A 91 -0.04 9.24 8.69
N ALA A 92 0.19 8.78 7.46
CA ALA A 92 -0.70 7.83 6.81
C ALA A 92 0.01 6.51 6.58
N TYR A 93 -0.71 5.40 6.78
CA TYR A 93 -0.14 4.11 6.42
C TYR A 93 -0.49 3.79 4.97
N GLN A 94 0.36 3.01 4.34
CA GLN A 94 0.16 2.62 2.95
C GLN A 94 0.85 1.29 2.69
N LEU A 95 0.50 0.67 1.58
CA LEU A 95 1.11 -0.56 1.15
C LEU A 95 2.29 -0.26 0.22
N TYR A 96 3.46 -0.74 0.58
CA TYR A 96 4.62 -0.70 -0.29
C TYR A 96 4.63 -2.02 -1.06
N CYS A 97 4.10 -1.99 -2.27
CA CYS A 97 3.82 -3.17 -3.07
C CYS A 97 5.06 -3.63 -3.82
N THR A 98 5.41 -4.90 -3.69
CA THR A 98 6.54 -5.47 -4.42
C THR A 98 6.09 -6.38 -5.53
N CYS A 99 4.86 -6.88 -5.49
CA CYS A 99 4.34 -7.77 -6.52
C CYS A 99 2.85 -7.52 -6.67
N LEU A 100 2.40 -7.38 -7.91
CA LEU A 100 0.99 -7.15 -8.21
C LEU A 100 0.54 -8.23 -9.16
N LEU A 101 -0.49 -8.97 -8.77
CA LEU A 101 -1.00 -10.09 -9.54
C LEU A 101 -2.43 -9.79 -10.00
N TYR A 102 -2.69 -10.01 -11.26
CA TYR A 102 -4.03 -9.83 -11.80
C TYR A 102 -4.87 -11.06 -11.43
N THR A 103 -5.99 -10.82 -10.77
CA THR A 103 -6.88 -11.92 -10.42
C THR A 103 -8.08 -11.83 -11.36
N SER A 104 -8.32 -12.94 -12.02
CA SER A 104 -9.42 -12.99 -12.95
C SER A 104 -10.67 -13.33 -12.18
N ASP A 105 -11.17 -12.43 -11.47
CA ASP A 105 -12.27 -12.73 -10.69
C ASP A 105 -13.50 -13.00 -11.42
N ALA A 106 -13.44 -12.80 -12.36
CA ALA A 106 -14.50 -12.96 -13.01
C ALA A 106 -15.18 -14.04 -13.20
N ALA A 107 -15.11 -14.20 -13.15
CA ALA A 107 -15.40 -15.01 -13.42
C ALA A 107 -16.16 -15.47 -13.19
N ASP A 108 -16.10 -15.27 -13.08
CA ASP A 108 -16.34 -15.71 -12.78
C ASP A 108 -16.99 -15.93 -12.73
#